data_b017c95821a48283d37f7ec9c2fa1731
#
_entry.id   b017c95821a48283d37f7ec9c2fa1731
#
_cell.length_a   1.000
_cell.length_b   1.000
_cell.length_c   1.000
_cell.angle_alpha   90.00
_cell.angle_beta   90.00
_cell.angle_gamma   90.00
#
_symmetry.space_group_name_H-M   'P 1'
#
loop_
_entity.id
_entity.type
_entity.pdbx_description
1 polymer ?
#
loop_
_entity_poly.entity_id
_entity_poly.type
_entity_poly.pdbx_seq_one_letter_code
_entity_poly.pdbx_strand_id
1 'polypeptide(L)'
;MCGGVLEIVPCSRVGHIFRSFSPYKWRTDLQIPEYNYKRVAAVWMDEYRHLYYDRLGLTGAEEAANIGTFGDVSGRVALRERLQCRSFRWYVENKVPSLGEDYIIASGEIRNTHHQFCLDQQDGDSNVGLPVLVFDCTGQKGNH
;
A
#
# COMPACT_ATOMS: atom_id res chain seq x y z
N MET A 1 -2.25 -5.25 -16.53
CA MET A 1 -2.73 -3.94 -16.97
C MET A 1 -2.30 -3.61 -18.41
N CYS A 2 -1.02 -3.68 -18.76
CA CYS A 2 -0.51 -3.21 -20.08
C CYS A 2 -0.27 -4.33 -21.11
N GLY A 3 -0.95 -5.47 -21.01
CA GLY A 3 -0.91 -6.56 -21.99
C GLY A 3 0.25 -7.55 -21.84
N GLY A 4 1.15 -7.34 -20.88
CA GLY A 4 2.23 -8.27 -20.60
C GLY A 4 1.78 -9.51 -19.81
N VAL A 5 2.62 -10.55 -19.83
CA VAL A 5 2.46 -11.78 -19.05
C VAL A 5 3.59 -11.89 -18.04
N LEU A 6 3.25 -12.33 -16.83
CA LEU A 6 4.23 -12.74 -15.81
C LEU A 6 4.21 -14.26 -15.73
N GLU A 7 5.38 -14.86 -15.90
CA GLU A 7 5.54 -16.31 -15.88
C GLU A 7 6.57 -16.72 -14.84
N ILE A 8 6.30 -17.80 -14.14
CA ILE A 8 7.28 -18.45 -13.28
C ILE A 8 8.04 -19.47 -14.13
N VAL A 9 9.36 -19.30 -14.22
CA VAL A 9 10.24 -20.21 -14.95
C VAL A 9 11.01 -21.06 -13.92
N PRO A 10 10.57 -22.27 -13.59
CA PRO A 10 11.13 -23.06 -12.49
C PRO A 10 12.61 -23.41 -12.66
N CYS A 11 13.08 -23.48 -13.91
CA CYS A 11 14.46 -23.77 -14.24
C CYS A 11 15.39 -22.55 -14.16
N SER A 12 14.83 -21.35 -14.03
CA SER A 12 15.61 -20.12 -13.88
C SER A 12 16.12 -20.01 -12.44
N ARG A 13 17.44 -20.02 -12.29
CA ARG A 13 18.11 -19.88 -11.00
C ARG A 13 18.95 -18.63 -10.98
N VAL A 14 18.55 -17.65 -10.17
CA VAL A 14 19.30 -16.40 -9.98
C VAL A 14 19.81 -16.37 -8.54
N GLY A 15 21.14 -16.25 -8.39
CA GLY A 15 21.76 -16.11 -7.08
C GLY A 15 21.67 -14.65 -6.59
N HIS A 16 21.44 -14.46 -5.31
CA HIS A 16 21.55 -13.17 -4.65
C HIS A 16 22.74 -13.15 -3.69
N ILE A 17 23.64 -12.19 -3.89
CA ILE A 17 24.78 -12.00 -2.99
C ILE A 17 24.33 -11.07 -1.86
N PHE A 18 24.14 -11.64 -0.68
CA PHE A 18 23.84 -10.88 0.52
C PHE A 18 25.07 -10.11 0.99
N ARG A 19 24.88 -8.87 1.37
CA ARG A 19 25.92 -7.98 1.89
C ARG A 19 25.47 -7.38 3.22
N SER A 20 26.41 -7.24 4.13
CA SER A 20 26.18 -6.57 5.41
C SER A 20 26.08 -5.05 5.31
N PHE A 21 26.41 -4.48 4.16
CA PHE A 21 26.33 -3.04 3.90
C PHE A 21 25.84 -2.78 2.48
N SER A 22 25.19 -1.64 2.29
CA SER A 22 24.82 -1.17 0.96
C SER A 22 26.02 -0.51 0.26
N PRO A 23 26.38 -0.93 -0.96
CA PRO A 23 27.44 -0.27 -1.74
C PRO A 23 26.98 1.08 -2.30
N TYR A 24 25.69 1.39 -2.21
CA TYR A 24 25.12 2.63 -2.72
C TYR A 24 24.99 3.65 -1.62
N LYS A 25 25.31 4.91 -1.93
CA LYS A 25 24.98 6.04 -1.06
C LYS A 25 23.54 6.44 -1.35
N TRP A 26 22.67 6.17 -0.40
CA TRP A 26 21.29 6.61 -0.48
C TRP A 26 21.17 8.10 -0.18
N ARG A 27 20.21 8.75 -0.79
CA ARG A 27 19.80 10.09 -0.38
C ARG A 27 19.23 10.01 1.04
N THR A 28 19.80 10.78 1.96
CA THR A 28 19.39 10.79 3.37
C THR A 28 18.23 11.74 3.64
N ASP A 29 17.94 12.63 2.68
CA ASP A 29 16.86 13.60 2.71
C ASP A 29 15.52 13.02 2.23
N LEU A 30 15.48 11.77 1.77
CA LEU A 30 14.28 11.11 1.29
C LEU A 30 14.12 9.71 1.90
N GLN A 31 12.90 9.42 2.33
CA GLN A 31 12.45 8.04 2.56
C GLN A 31 12.20 7.37 1.19
N ILE A 32 13.26 6.84 0.59
CA ILE A 32 13.25 6.35 -0.80
C ILE A 32 12.15 5.32 -1.07
N PRO A 33 11.91 4.32 -0.20
CA PRO A 33 10.81 3.38 -0.41
C PRO A 33 9.46 4.09 -0.48
N GLU A 34 9.14 4.94 0.49
CA GLU A 34 7.89 5.70 0.55
C GLU A 34 7.73 6.61 -0.68
N TYR A 35 8.79 7.34 -1.04
CA TYR A 35 8.81 8.17 -2.23
C TYR A 35 8.44 7.38 -3.49
N ASN A 36 9.03 6.18 -3.66
CA ASN A 36 8.76 5.34 -4.81
C ASN A 36 7.34 4.74 -4.78
N TYR A 37 6.85 4.34 -3.61
CA TYR A 37 5.47 3.83 -3.47
C TYR A 37 4.43 4.90 -3.79
N LYS A 38 4.63 6.14 -3.34
CA LYS A 38 3.78 7.27 -3.72
C LYS A 38 3.72 7.46 -5.25
N ARG A 39 4.86 7.31 -5.94
CA ARG A 39 4.92 7.35 -7.41
C ARG A 39 4.11 6.23 -8.06
N VAL A 40 4.20 5.02 -7.52
CA VAL A 40 3.40 3.89 -7.99
C VAL A 40 1.91 4.17 -7.78
N ALA A 41 1.51 4.61 -6.60
CA ALA A 41 0.12 4.95 -6.30
C ALA A 41 -0.42 6.02 -7.26
N ALA A 42 0.35 7.09 -7.48
CA ALA A 42 -0.05 8.21 -8.34
C ALA A 42 -0.24 7.80 -9.82
N VAL A 43 0.60 6.90 -10.34
CA VAL A 43 0.57 6.53 -11.76
C VAL A 43 -0.38 5.36 -12.04
N TRP A 44 -0.47 4.39 -11.12
CA TRP A 44 -1.03 3.09 -11.44
C TRP A 44 -2.28 2.70 -10.68
N MET A 45 -2.57 3.32 -9.53
CA MET A 45 -3.67 2.88 -8.67
C MET A 45 -5.00 3.61 -8.93
N ASP A 46 -5.03 4.62 -9.78
CA ASP A 46 -6.22 5.42 -10.09
C ASP A 46 -6.92 5.90 -8.79
N GLU A 47 -8.22 5.70 -8.68
CA GLU A 47 -9.02 6.00 -7.48
C GLU A 47 -8.62 5.16 -6.25
N TYR A 48 -8.06 3.98 -6.45
CA TYR A 48 -7.62 3.09 -5.36
C TYR A 48 -6.35 3.57 -4.63
N ARG A 49 -5.73 4.66 -5.07
CA ARG A 49 -4.56 5.25 -4.38
C ARG A 49 -4.85 5.59 -2.91
N HIS A 50 -6.11 5.86 -2.56
CA HIS A 50 -6.52 6.10 -1.18
C HIS A 50 -6.16 4.93 -0.25
N LEU A 51 -6.21 3.68 -0.71
CA LEU A 51 -5.82 2.50 0.09
C LEU A 51 -4.36 2.59 0.55
N TYR A 52 -3.49 3.12 -0.31
CA TYR A 52 -2.10 3.33 0.06
C TYR A 52 -1.95 4.46 1.09
N TYR A 53 -2.62 5.58 0.90
CA TYR A 53 -2.54 6.71 1.81
C TYR A 53 -3.23 6.43 3.15
N ASP A 54 -4.34 5.73 3.14
CA ASP A 54 -5.03 5.27 4.35
C ASP A 54 -4.13 4.39 5.23
N ARG A 55 -3.35 3.50 4.59
CA ARG A 55 -2.36 2.68 5.31
C ARG A 55 -1.26 3.51 5.97
N LEU A 56 -0.93 4.66 5.42
CA LEU A 56 0.01 5.62 6.02
C LEU A 56 -0.63 6.52 7.08
N GLY A 57 -1.93 6.36 7.35
CA GLY A 57 -2.69 7.25 8.23
C GLY A 57 -2.99 8.62 7.63
N LEU A 58 -2.73 8.82 6.33
CA LEU A 58 -2.92 10.08 5.62
C LEU A 58 -4.29 10.11 4.95
N THR A 59 -5.18 10.97 5.41
CA THR A 59 -6.55 11.09 4.86
C THR A 59 -6.91 12.54 4.55
N GLY A 60 -7.80 12.73 3.60
CA GLY A 60 -8.36 14.05 3.28
C GLY A 60 -7.30 15.09 2.92
N ALA A 61 -7.19 16.15 3.71
CA ALA A 61 -6.24 17.24 3.45
C ALA A 61 -4.77 16.81 3.51
N GLU A 62 -4.44 15.84 4.36
CA GLU A 62 -3.08 15.29 4.46
C GLU A 62 -2.71 14.46 3.24
N GLU A 63 -3.64 13.66 2.72
CA GLU A 63 -3.47 12.98 1.44
C GLU A 63 -3.23 14.01 0.33
N ALA A 64 -4.09 15.04 0.23
CA ALA A 64 -3.97 16.09 -0.77
C ALA A 64 -2.61 16.82 -0.69
N ALA A 65 -2.13 17.14 0.52
CA ALA A 65 -0.83 17.77 0.73
C ALA A 65 0.35 16.88 0.33
N ASN A 66 0.19 15.56 0.40
CA ASN A 66 1.22 14.60 0.01
C ASN A 66 1.22 14.28 -1.49
N ILE A 67 0.12 14.60 -2.21
CA ILE A 67 0.08 14.47 -3.66
C ILE A 67 1.07 15.48 -4.27
N GLY A 68 2.05 14.97 -5.04
CA GLY A 68 3.09 15.80 -5.66
C GLY A 68 4.42 15.86 -4.90
N THR A 69 4.50 15.40 -3.65
CA THR A 69 5.77 15.33 -2.92
C THR A 69 6.73 14.26 -3.46
N PHE A 70 6.30 13.49 -4.45
CA PHE A 70 7.03 12.41 -5.11
C PHE A 70 7.67 12.81 -6.45
N GLY A 71 7.75 14.10 -6.74
CA GLY A 71 8.36 14.63 -7.97
C GLY A 71 7.55 14.35 -9.24
N ASP A 72 8.13 14.67 -10.38
CA ASP A 72 7.47 14.51 -11.68
C ASP A 72 7.26 13.03 -12.05
N VAL A 73 6.03 12.68 -12.42
CA VAL A 73 5.60 11.37 -12.92
C VAL A 73 5.02 11.42 -14.33
N SER A 74 5.02 12.58 -14.98
CA SER A 74 4.41 12.82 -16.29
C SER A 74 4.88 11.81 -17.34
N GLY A 75 6.18 11.50 -17.37
CA GLY A 75 6.74 10.52 -18.29
C GLY A 75 6.21 9.10 -18.06
N ARG A 76 5.82 8.76 -16.83
CA ARG A 76 5.21 7.45 -16.49
C ARG A 76 3.73 7.41 -16.84
N VAL A 77 3.03 8.53 -16.65
CA VAL A 77 1.63 8.68 -17.10
C VAL A 77 1.57 8.56 -18.63
N ALA A 78 2.41 9.30 -19.37
CA ALA A 78 2.49 9.21 -20.82
C ALA A 78 2.84 7.79 -21.32
N LEU A 79 3.72 7.07 -20.60
CA LEU A 79 4.01 5.67 -20.91
C LEU A 79 2.78 4.79 -20.74
N ARG A 80 2.02 4.96 -19.65
CA ARG A 80 0.79 4.22 -19.37
C ARG A 80 -0.25 4.44 -20.48
N GLU A 81 -0.43 5.68 -20.89
CA GLU A 81 -1.32 6.08 -21.99
C GLU A 81 -0.88 5.46 -23.32
N ARG A 82 0.39 5.62 -23.69
CA ARG A 82 0.94 5.06 -24.93
C ARG A 82 0.78 3.55 -25.02
N LEU A 83 0.91 2.84 -23.90
CA LEU A 83 0.73 1.39 -23.84
C LEU A 83 -0.75 0.99 -23.72
N GLN A 84 -1.66 1.96 -23.68
CA GLN A 84 -3.11 1.72 -23.52
C GLN A 84 -3.42 0.77 -22.35
N CYS A 85 -2.76 1.00 -21.21
CA CYS A 85 -2.92 0.15 -20.04
C CYS A 85 -4.33 0.26 -19.48
N ARG A 86 -4.88 -0.88 -19.06
CA ARG A 86 -6.17 -0.94 -18.39
C ARG A 86 -6.11 -0.31 -17.02
N SER A 87 -7.27 0.08 -16.47
CA SER A 87 -7.39 0.68 -15.13
C SER A 87 -6.94 -0.26 -14.02
N PHE A 88 -6.66 0.31 -12.86
CA PHE A 88 -6.38 -0.48 -11.66
C PHE A 88 -7.61 -1.27 -11.20
N ARG A 89 -8.81 -0.72 -11.37
CA ARG A 89 -10.08 -1.43 -11.17
C ARG A 89 -10.09 -2.75 -11.94
N TRP A 90 -9.79 -2.70 -13.25
CA TRP A 90 -9.69 -3.91 -14.05
C TRP A 90 -8.67 -4.92 -13.49
N TYR A 91 -7.54 -4.44 -12.98
CA TYR A 91 -6.52 -5.29 -12.37
C TYR A 91 -7.05 -5.99 -11.11
N VAL A 92 -7.72 -5.26 -10.24
CA VAL A 92 -8.34 -5.80 -9.02
C VAL A 92 -9.36 -6.87 -9.39
N GLU A 93 -10.31 -6.55 -10.25
CA GLU A 93 -11.40 -7.46 -10.63
C GLU A 93 -10.93 -8.75 -11.34
N ASN A 94 -9.86 -8.67 -12.13
CA ASN A 94 -9.46 -9.78 -13.00
C ASN A 94 -8.20 -10.52 -12.55
N LYS A 95 -7.38 -9.93 -11.70
CA LYS A 95 -6.08 -10.50 -11.30
C LYS A 95 -5.94 -10.71 -9.81
N VAL A 96 -6.60 -9.89 -9.01
CA VAL A 96 -6.56 -9.98 -7.55
C VAL A 96 -7.96 -9.77 -6.99
N PRO A 97 -8.90 -10.68 -7.30
CA PRO A 97 -10.29 -10.53 -6.86
C PRO A 97 -10.42 -10.45 -5.33
N SER A 98 -9.45 -10.99 -4.60
CA SER A 98 -9.37 -10.87 -3.13
C SER A 98 -9.12 -9.45 -2.60
N LEU A 99 -8.72 -8.51 -3.47
CA LEU A 99 -8.62 -7.08 -3.15
C LEU A 99 -9.87 -6.29 -3.57
N GLY A 100 -10.87 -6.95 -4.15
CA GLY A 100 -12.12 -6.30 -4.55
C GLY A 100 -12.92 -5.80 -3.34
N GLU A 101 -13.77 -4.82 -3.58
CA GLU A 101 -14.59 -4.16 -2.55
C GLU A 101 -15.47 -5.13 -1.75
N ASP A 102 -15.76 -6.31 -2.30
CA ASP A 102 -16.56 -7.34 -1.64
C ASP A 102 -15.88 -7.98 -0.42
N TYR A 103 -14.57 -7.80 -0.25
CA TYR A 103 -13.82 -8.34 0.88
C TYR A 103 -13.65 -7.38 2.05
N ILE A 104 -13.71 -6.08 1.79
CA ILE A 104 -13.62 -5.07 2.85
C ILE A 104 -14.96 -4.34 2.90
N ILE A 105 -15.89 -4.87 3.68
CA ILE A 105 -17.20 -4.27 3.90
C ILE A 105 -17.05 -2.96 4.68
N ALA A 106 -16.13 -2.93 5.63
CA ALA A 106 -15.78 -1.74 6.40
C ALA A 106 -14.37 -1.88 6.98
N SER A 107 -13.65 -0.78 7.08
CA SER A 107 -12.38 -0.72 7.79
C SER A 107 -12.42 0.41 8.81
N GLY A 108 -11.88 0.19 9.99
CA GLY A 108 -11.86 1.18 11.06
C GLY A 108 -11.74 0.52 12.42
N GLU A 109 -11.69 1.35 13.44
CA GLU A 109 -11.69 0.88 14.82
C GLU A 109 -13.05 0.29 15.20
N ILE A 110 -13.05 -0.87 15.83
CA ILE A 110 -14.25 -1.42 16.48
C ILE A 110 -14.33 -0.82 17.87
N ARG A 111 -15.16 0.21 18.01
CA ARG A 111 -15.25 1.05 19.19
C ARG A 111 -16.45 0.68 20.05
N ASN A 112 -16.25 0.63 21.35
CA ASN A 112 -17.36 0.48 22.29
C ASN A 112 -18.24 1.75 22.30
N THR A 113 -19.57 1.57 22.32
CA THR A 113 -20.50 2.71 22.26
C THR A 113 -20.63 3.51 23.55
N HIS A 114 -20.23 2.94 24.71
CA HIS A 114 -20.39 3.54 26.03
C HIS A 114 -19.06 4.00 26.64
N HIS A 115 -17.95 3.44 26.22
CA HIS A 115 -16.62 3.71 26.71
C HIS A 115 -15.67 3.97 25.55
N GLN A 116 -14.57 4.69 25.84
CA GLN A 116 -13.56 4.99 24.81
C GLN A 116 -12.57 3.82 24.59
N PHE A 117 -13.08 2.60 24.59
CA PHE A 117 -12.28 1.42 24.35
C PHE A 117 -12.52 0.87 22.94
N CYS A 118 -11.44 0.39 22.34
CA CYS A 118 -11.42 -0.27 21.06
C CYS A 118 -10.94 -1.71 21.19
N LEU A 119 -11.39 -2.59 20.30
CA LEU A 119 -10.79 -3.91 20.14
C LEU A 119 -9.41 -3.73 19.51
N ASP A 120 -8.42 -4.38 20.09
CA ASP A 120 -7.04 -4.32 19.66
C ASP A 120 -6.41 -5.71 19.63
N GLN A 121 -5.52 -5.91 18.66
CA GLN A 121 -4.67 -7.08 18.57
C GLN A 121 -3.24 -6.66 18.91
N GLN A 122 -2.72 -7.10 20.03
CA GLN A 122 -1.39 -6.77 20.51
C GLN A 122 -0.32 -7.20 19.48
N ASP A 123 0.47 -6.23 18.99
CA ASP A 123 1.71 -6.43 18.22
C ASP A 123 1.63 -7.22 16.89
N GLY A 124 0.92 -6.71 15.90
CA GLY A 124 1.19 -7.02 14.48
C GLY A 124 0.86 -8.45 14.01
N ASP A 125 1.18 -8.71 12.76
CA ASP A 125 0.84 -9.93 12.00
C ASP A 125 1.39 -11.25 12.54
N SER A 126 2.29 -11.23 13.53
CA SER A 126 2.90 -12.43 14.11
C SER A 126 2.05 -13.10 15.20
N ASN A 127 0.96 -12.48 15.61
CA ASN A 127 0.16 -12.91 16.76
C ASN A 127 -1.12 -13.69 16.40
N VAL A 128 -1.08 -14.45 15.32
CA VAL A 128 -2.20 -15.31 14.91
C VAL A 128 -2.55 -16.28 16.05
N GLY A 129 -3.79 -16.19 16.55
CA GLY A 129 -4.29 -17.05 17.62
C GLY A 129 -4.17 -16.49 19.04
N LEU A 130 -3.63 -15.28 19.20
CA LEU A 130 -3.67 -14.57 20.48
C LEU A 130 -5.06 -13.92 20.72
N PRO A 131 -5.44 -13.72 21.98
CA PRO A 131 -6.71 -13.11 22.31
C PRO A 131 -6.75 -11.64 21.84
N VAL A 132 -7.90 -11.23 21.35
CA VAL A 132 -8.19 -9.83 21.11
C VAL A 132 -8.35 -9.12 22.46
N LEU A 133 -7.70 -8.01 22.64
CA LEU A 133 -7.70 -7.22 23.86
C LEU A 133 -8.58 -5.97 23.68
N VAL A 134 -8.77 -5.27 24.77
CA VAL A 134 -9.52 -4.01 24.81
C VAL A 134 -8.60 -2.92 25.34
N PHE A 135 -8.37 -1.87 24.56
CA PHE A 135 -7.52 -0.73 24.92
C PHE A 135 -8.19 0.60 24.62
N ASP A 136 -7.62 1.67 25.14
CA ASP A 136 -8.06 3.03 24.80
C ASP A 136 -7.92 3.26 23.29
N CYS A 137 -8.97 3.82 22.67
CA CYS A 137 -8.94 4.14 21.26
C CYS A 137 -7.90 5.22 20.97
N THR A 138 -6.89 4.89 20.21
CA THR A 138 -5.76 5.81 19.91
C THR A 138 -6.04 6.70 18.70
N GLY A 139 -7.05 6.38 17.90
CA GLY A 139 -7.32 7.05 16.63
C GLY A 139 -6.28 6.77 15.54
N GLN A 140 -5.30 5.91 15.81
CA GLN A 140 -4.29 5.53 14.82
C GLN A 140 -4.84 4.44 13.91
N LYS A 141 -4.91 4.73 12.64
CA LYS A 141 -5.25 3.73 11.62
C LYS A 141 -4.01 2.86 11.36
N GLY A 142 -4.12 1.57 11.61
CA GLY A 142 -3.20 0.58 11.07
C GLY A 142 -2.38 -0.26 12.04
N ASN A 143 -2.60 -0.16 13.33
CA ASN A 143 -1.99 -1.07 14.31
C ASN A 143 -3.02 -2.00 14.99
N HIS A 144 -4.21 -2.14 14.37
CA HIS A 144 -5.28 -2.97 14.93
C HIS A 144 -5.75 -4.02 13.95
#